data_d1bab13df52127a2beb90c51f383abd7
#
_entry.id   d1bab13df52127a2beb90c51f383abd7
#
_cell.length_a   1.000
_cell.length_b   1.000
_cell.length_c   1.000
_cell.angle_alpha   90.00
_cell.angle_beta   90.00
_cell.angle_gamma   90.00
#
_symmetry.space_group_name_H-M   'P 1'
#
loop_
_entity.id
_entity.type
_entity.pdbx_description
1 polymer ?
#
loop_
_entity_poly.entity_id
_entity_poly.type
_entity_poly.pdbx_seq_one_letter_code
_entity_poly.pdbx_strand_id
1 'polypeptide(L)'
;MTAKDKTEPQPKEPTREAVAKPPTKSYDPNSIAKLLGQQTKLADATPTGATPQGLPTQHAARMSPSLSASLDAWFTDAYLSCWSPPPTTPEGERYVADVKVIFNPDGSLSGQPQLMNPPHDSAWRAHAESAVRAVLKCNPLHVPPQYSPFFEQWKSKTIHFDPQDALG
;
A
#
# COMPACT_ATOMS: atom_id res chain seq x y z
N MET A 1 67.75 15.93 -22.65
CA MET A 1 67.24 15.60 -23.98
C MET A 1 65.75 15.51 -23.94
N THR A 2 65.13 16.50 -24.51
CA THR A 2 63.82 16.64 -25.09
C THR A 2 62.56 16.21 -24.31
N ALA A 3 61.98 17.19 -23.69
CA ALA A 3 60.56 17.27 -23.37
C ALA A 3 59.67 17.08 -24.60
N LYS A 4 58.56 16.35 -24.47
CA LYS A 4 57.45 16.43 -25.39
C LYS A 4 56.18 16.81 -24.63
N ASP A 5 55.94 18.08 -24.75
CA ASP A 5 54.69 18.79 -24.56
C ASP A 5 53.53 18.03 -25.23
N LYS A 6 52.49 17.70 -24.50
CA LYS A 6 51.23 17.20 -25.05
C LYS A 6 50.10 18.07 -24.51
N THR A 7 49.84 19.08 -25.23
CA THR A 7 48.68 19.97 -25.14
C THR A 7 47.40 19.13 -25.11
N GLU A 8 46.67 19.27 -24.01
CA GLU A 8 45.32 18.75 -23.81
C GLU A 8 44.31 19.71 -24.45
N PRO A 9 43.40 19.23 -25.30
CA PRO A 9 42.35 20.09 -25.86
C PRO A 9 41.23 20.28 -24.85
N GLN A 10 40.98 21.54 -24.52
CA GLN A 10 39.85 22.03 -23.74
C GLN A 10 38.52 21.62 -24.39
N PRO A 11 37.56 21.07 -23.60
CA PRO A 11 36.18 20.85 -24.09
C PRO A 11 35.49 22.22 -24.23
N LYS A 12 34.95 22.49 -25.43
CA LYS A 12 34.09 23.62 -25.71
C LYS A 12 32.83 23.58 -24.87
N GLU A 13 32.59 24.66 -24.15
CA GLU A 13 31.30 24.97 -23.52
C GLU A 13 30.17 24.93 -24.53
N PRO A 14 29.05 24.21 -24.28
CA PRO A 14 27.87 24.36 -25.09
C PRO A 14 27.16 25.68 -24.73
N THR A 15 26.98 26.48 -25.75
CA THR A 15 26.19 27.70 -25.77
C THR A 15 24.84 27.48 -25.07
N ARG A 16 24.55 28.31 -24.07
CA ARG A 16 23.23 28.41 -23.44
C ARG A 16 22.20 28.82 -24.50
N GLU A 17 21.45 27.87 -24.96
CA GLU A 17 20.19 28.16 -25.66
C GLU A 17 19.19 28.72 -24.65
N ALA A 18 18.58 29.83 -25.06
CA ALA A 18 17.61 30.56 -24.28
C ALA A 18 16.46 29.65 -23.84
N VAL A 19 16.32 29.47 -22.54
CA VAL A 19 15.17 28.82 -21.92
C VAL A 19 13.94 29.68 -22.22
N ALA A 20 13.09 29.22 -23.13
CA ALA A 20 11.78 29.79 -23.35
C ALA A 20 10.99 29.77 -22.05
N LYS A 21 10.52 30.93 -21.59
CA LYS A 21 9.63 31.09 -20.46
C LYS A 21 8.42 30.17 -20.63
N PRO A 22 8.04 29.38 -19.60
CA PRO A 22 6.77 28.65 -19.66
C PRO A 22 5.63 29.66 -19.75
N PRO A 23 4.56 29.38 -20.53
CA PRO A 23 3.42 30.25 -20.59
C PRO A 23 2.78 30.34 -19.23
N THR A 24 2.79 31.49 -18.60
CA THR A 24 1.99 31.80 -17.43
C THR A 24 0.53 31.66 -17.83
N LYS A 25 -0.09 30.55 -17.49
CA LYS A 25 -1.56 30.46 -17.54
C LYS A 25 -2.10 31.46 -16.53
N SER A 26 -2.52 32.61 -17.04
CA SER A 26 -3.26 33.57 -16.22
C SER A 26 -4.53 32.88 -15.75
N TYR A 27 -4.68 32.80 -14.45
CA TYR A 27 -5.89 32.29 -13.81
C TYR A 27 -7.01 33.28 -14.08
N ASP A 28 -7.98 32.88 -14.92
CA ASP A 28 -9.16 33.67 -15.20
C ASP A 28 -10.32 33.19 -14.31
N PRO A 29 -10.73 33.98 -13.29
CA PRO A 29 -11.81 33.60 -12.39
C PRO A 29 -13.15 33.43 -13.09
N ASN A 30 -13.34 33.99 -14.29
CA ASN A 30 -14.55 33.82 -15.09
C ASN A 30 -14.65 32.44 -15.76
N SER A 31 -13.56 31.73 -15.91
CA SER A 31 -13.57 30.37 -16.49
C SER A 31 -14.31 29.37 -15.59
N ILE A 32 -14.21 29.52 -14.27
CA ILE A 32 -14.90 28.66 -13.30
C ILE A 32 -16.40 28.95 -13.27
N ALA A 33 -16.77 30.24 -13.30
CA ALA A 33 -18.18 30.64 -13.36
C ALA A 33 -18.87 30.15 -14.65
N LYS A 34 -18.14 30.09 -15.75
CA LYS A 34 -18.66 29.60 -17.04
C LYS A 34 -18.86 28.08 -17.04
N LEU A 35 -17.99 27.32 -16.34
CA LEU A 35 -18.13 25.87 -16.17
C LEU A 35 -19.31 25.53 -15.22
N LEU A 36 -19.49 26.29 -14.16
CA LEU A 36 -20.61 26.12 -13.24
C LEU A 36 -21.95 26.50 -13.91
N GLY A 37 -21.98 27.52 -14.78
CA GLY A 37 -23.18 27.91 -15.52
C GLY A 37 -23.59 26.91 -16.62
N GLN A 38 -22.66 26.09 -17.10
CA GLN A 38 -22.98 25.01 -18.06
C GLN A 38 -23.58 23.79 -17.35
N GLN A 39 -23.23 23.53 -16.11
CA GLN A 39 -23.78 22.41 -15.34
C GLN A 39 -25.25 22.66 -14.93
N THR A 40 -25.65 23.90 -14.71
CA THR A 40 -27.03 24.22 -14.37
C THR A 40 -27.98 24.17 -15.58
N LYS A 41 -27.48 24.34 -16.81
CA LYS A 41 -28.29 24.20 -18.02
C LYS A 41 -28.60 22.76 -18.43
N LEU A 42 -27.84 21.79 -17.92
CA LEU A 42 -28.05 20.36 -18.16
C LEU A 42 -29.08 19.73 -17.18
N ALA A 43 -29.48 20.47 -16.15
CA ALA A 43 -30.45 19.97 -15.15
C ALA A 43 -31.91 20.17 -15.55
N ASP A 44 -32.19 20.93 -16.62
CA ASP A 44 -33.56 21.27 -17.02
C ASP A 44 -34.06 20.60 -18.32
N ALA A 45 -33.31 19.57 -18.77
CA ALA A 45 -33.78 18.69 -19.84
C ALA A 45 -34.33 17.42 -19.24
N THR A 46 -35.66 17.35 -19.10
CA THR A 46 -36.41 16.12 -18.79
C THR A 46 -36.07 15.05 -19.82
N PRO A 47 -35.41 13.94 -19.51
CA PRO A 47 -35.20 12.87 -20.46
C PRO A 47 -36.40 11.95 -20.48
N THR A 48 -37.21 12.12 -21.50
CA THR A 48 -38.19 11.10 -21.89
C THR A 48 -37.41 9.89 -22.46
N GLY A 49 -37.36 8.79 -21.71
CA GLY A 49 -37.19 7.46 -22.25
C GLY A 49 -35.89 7.12 -22.97
N ALA A 50 -34.77 7.18 -22.28
CA ALA A 50 -33.60 6.39 -22.64
C ALA A 50 -33.07 5.71 -21.37
N THR A 51 -33.17 4.40 -21.28
CA THR A 51 -32.45 3.58 -20.32
C THR A 51 -30.98 3.93 -20.38
N PRO A 52 -30.35 4.43 -19.32
CA PRO A 52 -28.90 4.60 -19.31
C PRO A 52 -28.25 3.22 -19.27
N GLN A 53 -27.87 2.71 -20.43
CA GLN A 53 -26.90 1.63 -20.54
C GLN A 53 -25.53 2.26 -20.30
N GLY A 54 -25.13 2.26 -19.09
CA GLY A 54 -23.86 2.74 -18.61
C GLY A 54 -23.97 2.78 -17.09
N LEU A 55 -24.01 1.58 -16.46
CA LEU A 55 -23.70 1.49 -15.05
C LEU A 55 -22.38 2.23 -14.84
N PRO A 56 -22.33 3.30 -14.01
CA PRO A 56 -21.05 3.73 -13.50
C PRO A 56 -20.44 2.47 -12.90
N THR A 57 -19.30 2.05 -13.40
CA THR A 57 -18.48 1.08 -12.70
C THR A 57 -18.41 1.60 -11.27
N GLN A 58 -19.12 0.91 -10.38
CA GLN A 58 -19.05 1.22 -8.96
C GLN A 58 -17.57 1.11 -8.64
N HIS A 59 -16.92 2.27 -8.49
CA HIS A 59 -15.60 2.30 -7.88
C HIS A 59 -15.81 1.64 -6.53
N ALA A 60 -15.32 0.42 -6.38
CA ALA A 60 -15.41 -0.31 -5.13
C ALA A 60 -15.04 0.67 -4.02
N ALA A 61 -15.94 0.87 -3.08
CA ALA A 61 -15.78 1.85 -2.03
C ALA A 61 -14.37 1.68 -1.44
N ARG A 62 -13.57 2.74 -1.45
CA ARG A 62 -12.22 2.69 -0.91
C ARG A 62 -12.27 3.07 0.56
N MET A 63 -11.54 2.32 1.39
CA MET A 63 -11.33 2.72 2.76
C MET A 63 -10.61 4.06 2.83
N SER A 64 -11.00 4.91 3.78
CA SER A 64 -10.20 6.09 4.14
C SER A 64 -8.84 5.64 4.70
N PRO A 65 -7.80 6.47 4.61
CA PRO A 65 -6.49 6.13 5.20
C PRO A 65 -6.55 5.78 6.69
N SER A 66 -7.40 6.49 7.46
CA SER A 66 -7.60 6.21 8.89
C SER A 66 -8.28 4.86 9.12
N LEU A 67 -9.28 4.51 8.30
CA LEU A 67 -9.97 3.22 8.42
C LEU A 67 -9.04 2.06 8.03
N SER A 68 -8.20 2.25 7.01
CA SER A 68 -7.19 1.27 6.63
C SER A 68 -6.16 1.05 7.73
N ALA A 69 -5.64 2.14 8.32
CA ALA A 69 -4.70 2.05 9.45
C ALA A 69 -5.32 1.35 10.67
N SER A 70 -6.59 1.63 10.96
CA SER A 70 -7.31 0.95 12.05
C SER A 70 -7.48 -0.54 11.79
N LEU A 71 -7.72 -0.93 10.55
CA LEU A 71 -7.81 -2.34 10.17
C LEU A 71 -6.46 -3.04 10.27
N ASP A 72 -5.37 -2.38 9.84
CA ASP A 72 -4.03 -2.93 9.91
C ASP A 72 -3.60 -3.13 11.36
N ALA A 73 -3.87 -2.18 12.25
CA ALA A 73 -3.66 -2.31 13.69
C ALA A 73 -4.49 -3.47 14.27
N TRP A 74 -5.75 -3.58 13.89
CA TRP A 74 -6.61 -4.68 14.34
C TRP A 74 -6.08 -6.06 13.92
N PHE A 75 -5.58 -6.22 12.68
CA PHE A 75 -4.96 -7.47 12.24
C PHE A 75 -3.72 -7.80 13.07
N THR A 76 -2.88 -6.80 13.34
CA THR A 76 -1.69 -6.97 14.16
C THR A 76 -2.05 -7.46 15.55
N ASP A 77 -2.96 -6.78 16.24
CA ASP A 77 -3.41 -7.14 17.59
C ASP A 77 -4.05 -8.55 17.63
N ALA A 78 -4.90 -8.86 16.65
CA ALA A 78 -5.56 -10.15 16.54
C ALA A 78 -4.54 -11.29 16.42
N TYR A 79 -3.52 -11.13 15.57
CA TYR A 79 -2.50 -12.17 15.40
C TYR A 79 -1.50 -12.23 16.54
N LEU A 80 -1.12 -11.10 17.14
CA LEU A 80 -0.28 -11.08 18.34
C LEU A 80 -0.93 -11.84 19.50
N SER A 81 -2.25 -11.77 19.63
CA SER A 81 -2.96 -12.53 20.66
C SER A 81 -2.84 -14.07 20.52
N CYS A 82 -2.63 -14.55 19.30
CA CYS A 82 -2.43 -15.96 18.98
C CYS A 82 -0.96 -16.36 18.94
N TRP A 83 -0.06 -15.39 18.90
CA TRP A 83 1.36 -15.65 18.73
C TRP A 83 2.03 -16.02 20.07
N SER A 84 2.80 -17.06 20.02
CA SER A 84 3.66 -17.49 21.12
C SER A 84 5.08 -17.59 20.58
N PRO A 85 5.83 -16.49 20.61
CA PRO A 85 7.22 -16.51 20.16
C PRO A 85 8.07 -17.38 21.08
N PRO A 86 9.22 -17.90 20.59
CA PRO A 86 10.18 -18.56 21.45
C PRO A 86 10.63 -17.61 22.58
N PRO A 87 10.88 -18.16 23.78
CA PRO A 87 11.22 -17.35 24.96
C PRO A 87 12.59 -16.68 24.87
N THR A 88 13.44 -17.17 24.00
CA THR A 88 14.79 -16.63 23.78
C THR A 88 14.87 -15.94 22.42
N THR A 89 15.23 -14.66 22.45
CA THR A 89 15.51 -13.90 21.23
C THR A 89 16.98 -14.06 20.90
N PRO A 90 17.33 -14.50 19.67
CA PRO A 90 18.72 -14.57 19.25
C PRO A 90 19.41 -13.21 19.35
N GLU A 91 20.69 -13.22 19.71
CA GLU A 91 21.52 -12.02 19.68
C GLU A 91 21.85 -11.66 18.22
N GLY A 92 22.03 -10.37 17.96
CA GLY A 92 22.41 -9.86 16.64
C GLY A 92 21.33 -9.01 15.99
N GLU A 93 21.27 -9.09 14.66
CA GLU A 93 20.31 -8.30 13.88
C GLU A 93 18.87 -8.74 14.15
N ARG A 94 18.01 -7.75 14.40
CA ARG A 94 16.58 -7.97 14.66
C ARG A 94 15.90 -8.54 13.40
N TYR A 95 15.17 -9.61 13.59
CA TYR A 95 14.37 -10.22 12.55
C TYR A 95 12.88 -10.05 12.84
N VAL A 96 12.15 -9.53 11.87
CA VAL A 96 10.68 -9.42 11.87
C VAL A 96 10.17 -10.38 10.79
N ALA A 97 9.31 -11.31 11.16
CA ALA A 97 8.77 -12.26 10.21
C ALA A 97 7.61 -11.64 9.44
N ASP A 98 7.69 -11.62 8.11
CA ASP A 98 6.66 -11.14 7.20
C ASP A 98 5.87 -12.33 6.67
N VAL A 99 4.63 -12.47 7.09
CA VAL A 99 3.76 -13.57 6.66
C VAL A 99 2.65 -13.05 5.78
N LYS A 100 2.65 -13.45 4.52
CA LYS A 100 1.56 -13.16 3.59
C LYS A 100 0.38 -14.08 3.82
N VAL A 101 -0.79 -13.49 3.95
CA VAL A 101 -2.05 -14.18 4.23
C VAL A 101 -3.09 -13.79 3.18
N ILE A 102 -3.85 -14.77 2.71
CA ILE A 102 -4.98 -14.55 1.80
C ILE A 102 -6.23 -15.03 2.51
N PHE A 103 -7.25 -14.18 2.52
CA PHE A 103 -8.51 -14.42 3.23
C PHE A 103 -9.67 -14.68 2.28
N ASN A 104 -10.63 -15.44 2.78
CA ASN A 104 -12.00 -15.49 2.28
C ASN A 104 -12.83 -14.34 2.90
N PRO A 105 -14.01 -14.02 2.34
CA PRO A 105 -14.88 -12.96 2.88
C PRO A 105 -15.33 -13.17 4.32
N ASP A 106 -15.33 -14.41 4.79
CA ASP A 106 -15.69 -14.79 6.18
C ASP A 106 -14.52 -14.67 7.18
N GLY A 107 -13.34 -14.23 6.71
CA GLY A 107 -12.13 -14.12 7.52
C GLY A 107 -11.35 -15.42 7.70
N SER A 108 -11.79 -16.51 7.08
CA SER A 108 -11.00 -17.74 7.02
C SER A 108 -9.83 -17.62 6.02
N LEU A 109 -8.83 -18.46 6.20
CA LEU A 109 -7.70 -18.50 5.26
C LEU A 109 -8.13 -19.12 3.92
N SER A 110 -7.78 -18.46 2.83
CA SER A 110 -7.99 -18.97 1.47
C SER A 110 -6.87 -19.89 0.97
N GLY A 111 -5.84 -20.09 1.78
CA GLY A 111 -4.68 -20.93 1.45
C GLY A 111 -3.67 -20.97 2.58
N GLN A 112 -2.53 -21.59 2.32
CA GLN A 112 -1.46 -21.65 3.31
C GLN A 112 -0.79 -20.26 3.45
N PRO A 113 -0.53 -19.79 4.68
CA PRO A 113 0.25 -18.58 4.90
C PRO A 113 1.68 -18.76 4.39
N GLN A 114 2.23 -17.71 3.79
CA GLN A 114 3.55 -17.74 3.18
C GLN A 114 4.50 -16.80 3.90
N LEU A 115 5.62 -17.34 4.37
CA LEU A 115 6.73 -16.53 4.89
C LEU A 115 7.45 -15.85 3.73
N MET A 116 7.45 -14.52 3.69
CA MET A 116 7.99 -13.72 2.58
C MET A 116 9.49 -13.47 2.69
N ASN A 117 10.01 -13.45 3.92
CA ASN A 117 11.40 -13.12 4.24
C ASN A 117 12.03 -14.20 5.13
N PRO A 118 12.30 -15.41 4.62
CA PRO A 118 12.96 -16.45 5.42
C PRO A 118 14.26 -15.91 6.06
N PRO A 119 14.50 -16.20 7.35
CA PRO A 119 15.69 -15.68 8.01
C PRO A 119 16.96 -16.31 7.44
N HIS A 120 17.98 -15.49 7.25
CA HIS A 120 19.30 -15.95 6.83
C HIS A 120 20.02 -16.72 7.95
N ASP A 121 19.85 -16.25 9.19
CA ASP A 121 20.38 -16.92 10.37
C ASP A 121 19.40 -18.01 10.84
N SER A 122 19.90 -19.23 10.97
CA SER A 122 19.14 -20.39 11.45
C SER A 122 18.59 -20.21 12.88
N ALA A 123 19.22 -19.36 13.70
CA ALA A 123 18.76 -19.03 15.04
C ALA A 123 17.36 -18.41 15.05
N TRP A 124 16.99 -17.66 13.99
CA TRP A 124 15.67 -17.05 13.85
C TRP A 124 14.59 -17.95 13.24
N ARG A 125 14.95 -19.17 12.83
CA ARG A 125 14.00 -20.10 12.20
C ARG A 125 12.80 -20.40 13.07
N ALA A 126 13.02 -20.64 14.36
CA ALA A 126 11.96 -20.94 15.31
C ALA A 126 10.96 -19.77 15.46
N HIS A 127 11.44 -18.51 15.38
CA HIS A 127 10.58 -17.32 15.36
C HIS A 127 9.75 -17.25 14.09
N ALA A 128 10.36 -17.44 12.93
CA ALA A 128 9.66 -17.44 11.64
C ALA A 128 8.56 -18.51 11.60
N GLU A 129 8.85 -19.73 12.04
CA GLU A 129 7.88 -20.81 12.12
C GLU A 129 6.77 -20.53 13.14
N SER A 130 7.08 -19.89 14.26
CA SER A 130 6.08 -19.51 15.27
C SER A 130 5.09 -18.48 14.72
N ALA A 131 5.54 -17.53 13.88
CA ALA A 131 4.69 -16.56 13.21
C ALA A 131 3.69 -17.24 12.25
N VAL A 132 4.17 -18.17 11.42
CA VAL A 132 3.29 -18.96 10.53
C VAL A 132 2.28 -19.77 11.32
N ARG A 133 2.70 -20.41 12.43
CA ARG A 133 1.78 -21.14 13.33
C ARG A 133 0.74 -20.24 13.97
N ALA A 134 1.09 -19.00 14.32
CA ALA A 134 0.14 -18.03 14.88
C ALA A 134 -0.99 -17.74 13.88
N VAL A 135 -0.67 -17.55 12.60
CA VAL A 135 -1.66 -17.33 11.54
C VAL A 135 -2.61 -18.53 11.44
N LEU A 136 -2.09 -19.74 11.45
CA LEU A 136 -2.91 -20.95 11.38
C LEU A 136 -3.77 -21.14 12.63
N LYS A 137 -3.25 -20.80 13.81
CA LYS A 137 -3.96 -20.93 15.10
C LYS A 137 -5.12 -19.95 15.22
N CYS A 138 -4.96 -18.74 14.67
CA CYS A 138 -6.00 -17.70 14.68
C CYS A 138 -7.09 -17.88 13.62
N ASN A 139 -7.01 -18.93 12.80
CA ASN A 139 -7.98 -19.16 11.74
C ASN A 139 -9.26 -19.85 12.27
N PRO A 140 -10.47 -19.37 11.94
CA PRO A 140 -10.78 -18.14 11.20
C PRO A 140 -10.70 -16.86 12.05
N LEU A 141 -10.29 -15.75 11.44
CA LEU A 141 -10.39 -14.43 12.05
C LEU A 141 -11.81 -13.87 11.89
N HIS A 142 -12.38 -13.36 12.99
CA HIS A 142 -13.67 -12.68 12.95
C HIS A 142 -13.47 -11.19 12.62
N VAL A 143 -13.25 -10.90 11.34
CA VAL A 143 -13.06 -9.51 10.89
C VAL A 143 -14.30 -8.69 11.20
N PRO A 144 -14.18 -7.50 11.83
CA PRO A 144 -15.33 -6.68 12.16
C PRO A 144 -16.18 -6.33 10.92
N PRO A 145 -17.52 -6.36 11.03
CA PRO A 145 -18.42 -6.26 9.87
C PRO A 145 -18.31 -4.94 9.11
N GLN A 146 -17.82 -3.89 9.74
CA GLN A 146 -17.58 -2.60 9.10
C GLN A 146 -16.56 -2.64 7.97
N TYR A 147 -15.69 -3.66 7.94
CA TYR A 147 -14.68 -3.85 6.89
C TYR A 147 -15.16 -4.75 5.74
N SER A 148 -16.31 -5.42 5.90
CA SER A 148 -16.84 -6.33 4.88
C SER A 148 -17.02 -5.69 3.50
N PRO A 149 -17.51 -4.43 3.38
CA PRO A 149 -17.64 -3.76 2.07
C PRO A 149 -16.31 -3.52 1.36
N PHE A 150 -15.21 -3.61 2.08
CA PHE A 150 -13.86 -3.34 1.59
C PHE A 150 -13.02 -4.61 1.40
N PHE A 151 -13.65 -5.76 1.31
CA PHE A 151 -12.97 -7.06 1.21
C PHE A 151 -11.85 -7.08 0.17
N GLU A 152 -12.07 -6.52 -1.02
CA GLU A 152 -11.06 -6.46 -2.08
C GLU A 152 -9.76 -5.77 -1.66
N GLN A 153 -9.80 -4.89 -0.64
CA GLN A 153 -8.64 -4.15 -0.15
C GLN A 153 -7.90 -4.88 0.98
N TRP A 154 -8.55 -5.84 1.64
CA TRP A 154 -7.92 -6.58 2.73
C TRP A 154 -7.83 -8.09 2.51
N LYS A 155 -8.38 -8.63 1.43
CA LYS A 155 -8.31 -10.06 1.10
C LYS A 155 -6.89 -10.63 1.02
N SER A 156 -5.88 -9.78 0.83
CA SER A 156 -4.46 -10.14 0.87
C SER A 156 -3.70 -9.16 1.74
N LYS A 157 -3.11 -9.65 2.80
CA LYS A 157 -2.33 -8.85 3.77
C LYS A 157 -0.98 -9.50 4.05
N THR A 158 0.01 -8.67 4.35
CA THR A 158 1.26 -9.11 4.95
C THR A 158 1.24 -8.69 6.41
N ILE A 159 1.39 -9.64 7.30
CA ILE A 159 1.41 -9.43 8.73
C ILE A 159 2.85 -9.51 9.22
N HIS A 160 3.25 -8.52 10.00
CA HIS A 160 4.59 -8.40 10.57
C HIS A 160 4.58 -8.92 12.01
N PHE A 161 5.42 -9.91 12.28
CA PHE A 161 5.58 -10.48 13.61
C PHE A 161 6.91 -10.05 14.19
N ASP A 162 6.87 -9.00 14.99
CA ASP A 162 8.02 -8.47 15.68
C ASP A 162 8.11 -9.02 17.10
N PRO A 163 9.21 -9.65 17.48
CA PRO A 163 9.37 -10.16 18.86
C PRO A 163 9.22 -9.08 19.95
N GLN A 164 9.48 -7.81 19.64
CA GLN A 164 9.32 -6.73 20.59
C GLN A 164 7.85 -6.41 20.87
N ASP A 165 6.98 -6.55 19.88
CA ASP A 165 5.53 -6.30 20.04
C ASP A 165 4.88 -7.37 20.94
N ALA A 166 5.47 -8.55 21.04
CA ALA A 166 4.99 -9.62 21.90
C ALA A 166 5.42 -9.48 23.38
N LEU A 167 6.38 -8.60 23.66
CA LEU A 167 6.92 -8.35 24.99
C LEU A 167 6.33 -7.09 25.66
N GLY A 168 5.44 -6.38 24.96
CA GLY A 168 4.82 -5.11 25.37
C GLY A 168 3.84 -5.20 26.52
#